data_5e585ae172a1a2993fc27d35c268e166
#
_entry.id   5e585ae172a1a2993fc27d35c268e166
#
_cell.length_a   1.000
_cell.length_b   1.000
_cell.length_c   1.000
_cell.angle_alpha   90.00
_cell.angle_beta   90.00
_cell.angle_gamma   90.00
#
_symmetry.space_group_name_H-M   'P 1'
#
loop_
_entity.id
_entity.type
_entity.pdbx_description
1 polymer ?
#
loop_
_entity_poly.entity_id
_entity_poly.type
_entity_poly.pdbx_seq_one_letter_code
_entity_poly.pdbx_strand_id
1 'polypeptide(L)'
;MKPASLLRISAIVLLASGIARPFHDEAVENMVQTAKAFVASLDDQQLSKAKIDFKSDERENWHFIPKSRKGLPLREMTPPQKALAHSLLSAGLSTRGFIKATEIMSLEEILKKLEQGSGPARDPEGYFFSIFGEPSESGTWGYRIEGHHISLNFTLVNGKIADTPQFFGANPADIKEGPRRGLRVLAHEEDYARALIDALSADQRKAAIVNDVAYPDILTSASRKAALEGQPSGIQASALNPQQRQLLQRLVEEYANNMAPELAAQRMDMVKQAGDKMHFAWAGMIGKGQPHYYRIQTTSFLIEYDDTQNNANHIHTVWRDYEKDFGRDLLKEHYQTARDHSHN
;
A
#
# COMPACT_ATOMS: atom_id res chain seq x y z
N MET A 1 54.23 20.58 -57.48
CA MET A 1 52.98 20.87 -56.72
C MET A 1 52.07 19.68 -56.90
N LYS A 2 51.85 18.90 -55.82
CA LYS A 2 50.89 17.75 -55.77
C LYS A 2 49.66 18.19 -55.03
N PRO A 3 48.44 17.88 -55.45
CA PRO A 3 47.22 18.25 -54.72
C PRO A 3 46.98 17.31 -53.54
N ALA A 4 46.56 17.94 -52.44
CA ALA A 4 46.19 17.25 -51.22
C ALA A 4 44.79 16.60 -51.33
N SER A 5 44.74 15.32 -50.99
CA SER A 5 43.52 14.51 -50.95
C SER A 5 42.77 14.80 -49.66
N LEU A 6 41.55 15.33 -49.74
CA LEU A 6 40.62 15.52 -48.61
C LEU A 6 39.90 14.21 -48.33
N LEU A 7 40.21 13.65 -47.18
CA LEU A 7 39.51 12.49 -46.62
C LEU A 7 38.16 12.94 -46.01
N ARG A 8 37.04 12.55 -46.62
CA ARG A 8 35.69 12.78 -46.04
C ARG A 8 35.42 11.68 -45.03
N ILE A 9 35.38 12.05 -43.75
CA ILE A 9 34.88 11.18 -42.66
C ILE A 9 33.37 11.31 -42.62
N SER A 10 32.64 10.27 -43.06
CA SER A 10 31.19 10.19 -42.87
C SER A 10 30.92 9.64 -41.46
N ALA A 11 30.40 10.51 -40.58
CA ALA A 11 29.90 10.10 -39.27
C ALA A 11 28.56 9.40 -39.47
N ILE A 12 28.52 8.09 -39.22
CA ILE A 12 27.26 7.31 -39.10
C ILE A 12 26.72 7.59 -37.72
N VAL A 13 25.66 8.39 -37.64
CA VAL A 13 24.86 8.55 -36.43
C VAL A 13 23.93 7.35 -36.33
N LEU A 14 24.29 6.37 -35.50
CA LEU A 14 23.37 5.31 -35.07
C LEU A 14 22.33 5.94 -34.15
N LEU A 15 21.15 6.23 -34.69
CA LEU A 15 19.95 6.47 -33.89
C LEU A 15 19.53 5.16 -33.24
N ALA A 16 19.94 4.93 -31.99
CA ALA A 16 19.34 3.93 -31.15
C ALA A 16 17.90 4.38 -30.83
N SER A 17 16.93 3.89 -31.60
CA SER A 17 15.52 3.98 -31.26
C SER A 17 15.28 3.09 -30.03
N GLY A 18 15.53 3.61 -28.83
CA GLY A 18 15.06 3.04 -27.60
C GLY A 18 13.54 3.07 -27.65
N ILE A 19 12.91 1.94 -27.95
CA ILE A 19 11.48 1.74 -27.73
C ILE A 19 11.33 1.84 -26.20
N ALA A 20 10.82 2.98 -25.72
CA ALA A 20 10.40 3.12 -24.34
C ALA A 20 9.30 2.06 -24.11
N ARG A 21 9.60 0.99 -23.37
CA ARG A 21 8.59 0.06 -22.90
C ARG A 21 7.62 0.86 -22.01
N PRO A 22 6.32 0.68 -22.14
CA PRO A 22 5.39 1.32 -21.23
C PRO A 22 5.71 0.86 -19.80
N PHE A 23 5.81 1.81 -18.86
CA PHE A 23 6.17 1.58 -17.45
C PHE A 23 5.37 0.45 -16.78
N HIS A 24 4.16 0.20 -17.24
CA HIS A 24 3.27 -0.84 -16.70
C HIS A 24 3.84 -2.27 -16.85
N ASP A 25 4.59 -2.55 -17.91
CA ASP A 25 5.18 -3.87 -18.15
C ASP A 25 6.30 -4.20 -17.15
N GLU A 26 7.03 -3.22 -16.65
CA GLU A 26 8.15 -3.43 -15.71
C GLU A 26 7.68 -3.90 -14.34
N ALA A 27 6.63 -3.32 -13.78
CA ALA A 27 6.09 -3.74 -12.48
C ALA A 27 5.52 -5.17 -12.55
N VAL A 28 4.80 -5.52 -13.62
CA VAL A 28 4.27 -6.87 -13.84
C VAL A 28 5.42 -7.87 -13.95
N GLU A 29 6.43 -7.59 -14.79
CA GLU A 29 7.59 -8.44 -14.99
C GLU A 29 8.33 -8.69 -13.65
N ASN A 30 8.60 -7.63 -12.87
CA ASN A 30 9.26 -7.73 -11.58
C ASN A 30 8.46 -8.58 -10.58
N MET A 31 7.14 -8.39 -10.49
CA MET A 31 6.28 -9.18 -9.61
C MET A 31 6.30 -10.66 -10.01
N VAL A 32 6.21 -10.96 -11.31
CA VAL A 32 6.20 -12.34 -11.82
C VAL A 32 7.54 -13.01 -11.57
N GLN A 33 8.65 -12.35 -11.90
CA GLN A 33 10.00 -12.91 -11.74
C GLN A 33 10.33 -13.18 -10.27
N THR A 34 10.04 -12.21 -9.38
CA THR A 34 10.31 -12.37 -7.94
C THR A 34 9.40 -13.43 -7.31
N ALA A 35 8.13 -13.52 -7.69
CA ALA A 35 7.22 -14.55 -7.22
C ALA A 35 7.66 -15.95 -7.69
N LYS A 36 8.05 -16.11 -8.96
CA LYS A 36 8.57 -17.38 -9.48
C LYS A 36 9.85 -17.80 -8.79
N ALA A 37 10.80 -16.87 -8.58
CA ALA A 37 12.05 -17.15 -7.89
C ALA A 37 11.80 -17.57 -6.42
N PHE A 38 10.89 -16.88 -5.72
CA PHE A 38 10.48 -17.24 -4.38
C PHE A 38 9.88 -18.65 -4.33
N VAL A 39 8.87 -18.94 -5.15
CA VAL A 39 8.20 -20.25 -5.21
C VAL A 39 9.20 -21.38 -5.54
N ALA A 40 10.09 -21.18 -6.50
CA ALA A 40 11.09 -22.16 -6.91
C ALA A 40 12.15 -22.48 -5.83
N SER A 41 12.31 -21.63 -4.83
CA SER A 41 13.24 -21.82 -3.71
C SER A 41 12.67 -22.65 -2.56
N LEU A 42 11.36 -22.90 -2.55
CA LEU A 42 10.65 -23.54 -1.44
C LEU A 42 10.70 -25.08 -1.56
N ASP A 43 10.84 -25.75 -0.43
CA ASP A 43 10.57 -27.20 -0.36
C ASP A 43 9.06 -27.49 -0.36
N ASP A 44 8.67 -28.78 -0.44
CA ASP A 44 7.27 -29.20 -0.55
C ASP A 44 6.43 -28.75 0.65
N GLN A 45 6.98 -28.75 1.87
CA GLN A 45 6.27 -28.32 3.07
C GLN A 45 6.05 -26.80 3.07
N GLN A 46 7.07 -26.03 2.71
CA GLN A 46 6.99 -24.59 2.60
C GLN A 46 6.05 -24.17 1.46
N LEU A 47 6.13 -24.87 0.32
CA LEU A 47 5.29 -24.63 -0.83
C LEU A 47 3.80 -24.87 -0.49
N SER A 48 3.49 -25.91 0.26
CA SER A 48 2.11 -26.21 0.71
C SER A 48 1.51 -25.12 1.59
N LYS A 49 2.35 -24.35 2.30
CA LYS A 49 1.93 -23.18 3.10
C LYS A 49 1.81 -21.91 2.25
N ALA A 50 2.78 -21.68 1.37
CA ALA A 50 2.88 -20.45 0.61
C ALA A 50 1.88 -20.38 -0.55
N LYS A 51 1.61 -21.52 -1.21
CA LYS A 51 0.80 -21.58 -2.44
C LYS A 51 -0.64 -21.95 -2.12
N ILE A 52 -1.56 -21.10 -2.54
CA ILE A 52 -3.00 -21.22 -2.26
C ILE A 52 -3.75 -21.11 -3.61
N ASP A 53 -4.84 -21.85 -3.77
CA ASP A 53 -5.70 -21.72 -4.96
C ASP A 53 -6.21 -20.27 -5.08
N PHE A 54 -6.15 -19.72 -6.30
CA PHE A 54 -6.60 -18.36 -6.58
C PHE A 54 -8.08 -18.14 -6.23
N LYS A 55 -8.91 -19.16 -6.40
CA LYS A 55 -10.35 -19.12 -6.11
C LYS A 55 -10.66 -19.27 -4.62
N SER A 56 -9.66 -19.53 -3.77
CA SER A 56 -9.86 -19.65 -2.34
C SER A 56 -10.35 -18.33 -1.73
N ASP A 57 -11.33 -18.42 -0.84
CA ASP A 57 -11.80 -17.28 -0.02
C ASP A 57 -10.69 -16.67 0.84
N GLU A 58 -9.59 -17.41 1.05
CA GLU A 58 -8.42 -16.94 1.77
C GLU A 58 -7.80 -15.72 1.10
N ARG A 59 -7.93 -15.55 -0.22
CA ARG A 59 -7.39 -14.39 -0.94
C ARG A 59 -7.96 -13.08 -0.44
N GLU A 60 -9.20 -13.06 0.02
CA GLU A 60 -9.87 -11.89 0.58
C GLU A 60 -9.93 -11.87 2.12
N ASN A 61 -9.34 -12.88 2.77
CA ASN A 61 -9.30 -13.02 4.22
C ASN A 61 -8.06 -12.30 4.80
N TRP A 62 -7.99 -11.00 4.63
CA TRP A 62 -6.88 -10.17 5.07
C TRP A 62 -7.06 -9.66 6.50
N HIS A 63 -5.95 -9.44 7.20
CA HIS A 63 -5.96 -8.90 8.56
C HIS A 63 -4.65 -8.15 8.86
N PHE A 64 -4.70 -7.24 9.84
CA PHE A 64 -3.56 -6.47 10.32
C PHE A 64 -3.26 -6.64 11.82
N ILE A 65 -4.13 -7.34 12.55
CA ILE A 65 -3.97 -7.61 13.99
C ILE A 65 -3.04 -8.81 14.23
N PRO A 66 -2.44 -8.97 15.43
CA PRO A 66 -1.64 -10.15 15.77
C PRO A 66 -2.52 -11.38 15.88
N LYS A 67 -2.45 -12.28 14.90
CA LYS A 67 -3.20 -13.55 14.83
C LYS A 67 -2.47 -14.58 13.98
N SER A 68 -2.88 -15.84 14.12
CA SER A 68 -2.45 -16.91 13.20
C SER A 68 -3.00 -16.66 11.78
N ARG A 69 -2.19 -16.94 10.76
CA ARG A 69 -2.50 -16.70 9.33
C ARG A 69 -2.10 -17.89 8.48
N LYS A 70 -2.68 -17.99 7.29
CA LYS A 70 -2.14 -18.83 6.22
C LYS A 70 -0.99 -18.11 5.51
N GLY A 71 -0.19 -18.86 4.77
CA GLY A 71 1.04 -18.39 4.15
C GLY A 71 2.28 -18.94 4.83
N LEU A 72 3.44 -18.73 4.23
CA LEU A 72 4.75 -19.11 4.77
C LEU A 72 5.34 -17.93 5.53
N PRO A 73 5.58 -18.03 6.85
CA PRO A 73 6.19 -16.94 7.62
C PRO A 73 7.70 -16.89 7.41
N LEU A 74 8.28 -15.68 7.51
CA LEU A 74 9.74 -15.48 7.37
C LEU A 74 10.56 -16.36 8.31
N ARG A 75 10.11 -16.61 9.56
CA ARG A 75 10.83 -17.45 10.52
C ARG A 75 11.01 -18.91 10.08
N GLU A 76 10.23 -19.38 9.13
CA GLU A 76 10.33 -20.74 8.57
C GLU A 76 11.15 -20.78 7.27
N MET A 77 11.75 -19.66 6.87
CA MET A 77 12.56 -19.54 5.66
C MET A 77 14.05 -19.55 5.98
N THR A 78 14.84 -20.16 5.10
CA THR A 78 16.30 -20.04 5.12
C THR A 78 16.73 -18.61 4.76
N PRO A 79 17.96 -18.16 5.09
CA PRO A 79 18.43 -16.83 4.71
C PRO A 79 18.31 -16.49 3.22
N PRO A 80 18.64 -17.39 2.25
CA PRO A 80 18.40 -17.13 0.83
C PRO A 80 16.91 -16.96 0.50
N GLN A 81 16.03 -17.77 1.10
CA GLN A 81 14.58 -17.66 0.89
C GLN A 81 14.01 -16.34 1.44
N LYS A 82 14.51 -15.87 2.61
CA LYS A 82 14.16 -14.56 3.16
C LYS A 82 14.54 -13.41 2.19
N ALA A 83 15.71 -13.50 1.55
CA ALA A 83 16.11 -12.52 0.55
C ALA A 83 15.15 -12.48 -0.64
N LEU A 84 14.70 -13.66 -1.13
CA LEU A 84 13.71 -13.76 -2.22
C LEU A 84 12.32 -13.25 -1.77
N ALA A 85 11.91 -13.54 -0.54
CA ALA A 85 10.68 -13.00 0.03
C ALA A 85 10.73 -11.45 0.11
N HIS A 86 11.84 -10.88 0.56
CA HIS A 86 12.04 -9.43 0.55
C HIS A 86 12.09 -8.85 -0.87
N SER A 87 12.61 -9.57 -1.86
CA SER A 87 12.54 -9.17 -3.27
C SER A 87 11.09 -9.12 -3.76
N LEU A 88 10.26 -10.11 -3.39
CA LEU A 88 8.84 -10.11 -3.71
C LEU A 88 8.10 -8.95 -3.01
N LEU A 89 8.43 -8.65 -1.75
CA LEU A 89 7.89 -7.47 -1.04
C LEU A 89 8.25 -6.18 -1.78
N SER A 90 9.49 -6.06 -2.23
CA SER A 90 10.00 -4.88 -2.93
C SER A 90 9.36 -4.69 -4.32
N ALA A 91 8.93 -5.76 -5.00
CA ALA A 91 8.37 -5.67 -6.35
C ALA A 91 7.07 -4.85 -6.44
N GLY A 92 6.28 -4.82 -5.36
CA GLY A 92 5.05 -4.03 -5.28
C GLY A 92 5.22 -2.64 -4.65
N LEU A 93 6.39 -2.33 -4.12
CA LEU A 93 6.64 -1.13 -3.33
C LEU A 93 7.72 -0.24 -3.95
N SER A 94 7.65 1.05 -3.67
CA SER A 94 8.78 1.94 -3.86
C SER A 94 9.87 1.64 -2.83
N THR A 95 11.08 2.17 -3.03
CA THR A 95 12.15 2.11 -2.01
C THR A 95 11.66 2.62 -0.65
N ARG A 96 10.89 3.70 -0.63
CA ARG A 96 10.30 4.28 0.58
C ARG A 96 9.27 3.31 1.21
N GLY A 97 8.36 2.76 0.42
CA GLY A 97 7.36 1.79 0.91
C GLY A 97 8.02 0.52 1.46
N PHE A 98 9.08 0.04 0.81
CA PHE A 98 9.87 -1.10 1.29
C PHE A 98 10.55 -0.81 2.63
N ILE A 99 11.22 0.34 2.76
CA ILE A 99 11.83 0.78 4.03
C ILE A 99 10.75 0.88 5.12
N LYS A 100 9.61 1.50 4.82
CA LYS A 100 8.47 1.62 5.74
C LYS A 100 7.98 0.24 6.20
N ALA A 101 7.77 -0.70 5.28
CA ALA A 101 7.34 -2.06 5.61
C ALA A 101 8.35 -2.78 6.52
N THR A 102 9.64 -2.76 6.18
CA THR A 102 10.69 -3.41 6.99
C THR A 102 10.89 -2.74 8.36
N GLU A 103 10.75 -1.43 8.43
CA GLU A 103 10.75 -0.70 9.72
C GLU A 103 9.55 -1.13 10.60
N ILE A 104 8.35 -1.25 10.03
CA ILE A 104 7.17 -1.75 10.77
C ILE A 104 7.42 -3.16 11.29
N MET A 105 7.96 -4.07 10.47
CA MET A 105 8.32 -5.43 10.91
C MET A 105 9.28 -5.38 12.11
N SER A 106 10.26 -4.48 12.10
CA SER A 106 11.24 -4.34 13.17
C SER A 106 10.68 -3.75 14.46
N LEU A 107 9.52 -3.05 14.42
CA LEU A 107 8.86 -2.54 15.62
C LEU A 107 8.40 -3.66 16.56
N GLU A 108 8.21 -4.89 16.06
CA GLU A 108 7.87 -6.04 16.89
C GLU A 108 8.89 -6.29 18.01
N GLU A 109 10.18 -6.06 17.75
CA GLU A 109 11.23 -6.16 18.80
C GLU A 109 11.08 -5.07 19.88
N ILE A 110 10.69 -3.87 19.48
CA ILE A 110 10.45 -2.76 20.41
C ILE A 110 9.23 -3.07 21.24
N LEU A 111 8.13 -3.47 20.59
CA LEU A 111 6.87 -3.79 21.25
C LEU A 111 7.00 -4.95 22.21
N LYS A 112 7.76 -6.00 21.85
CA LYS A 112 8.09 -7.12 22.74
C LYS A 112 8.75 -6.66 24.04
N LYS A 113 9.67 -5.68 23.97
CA LYS A 113 10.34 -5.10 25.15
C LYS A 113 9.38 -4.25 25.97
N LEU A 114 8.54 -3.43 25.32
CA LEU A 114 7.57 -2.57 26.01
C LEU A 114 6.50 -3.38 26.73
N GLU A 115 6.00 -4.44 26.13
CA GLU A 115 4.95 -5.29 26.69
C GLU A 115 5.46 -6.30 27.73
N GLN A 116 6.77 -6.55 27.80
CA GLN A 116 7.40 -7.47 28.75
C GLN A 116 6.73 -8.87 28.81
N GLY A 117 6.21 -9.31 27.68
CA GLY A 117 5.53 -10.61 27.53
C GLY A 117 4.06 -10.63 27.96
N SER A 118 3.47 -9.48 28.30
CA SER A 118 2.04 -9.37 28.66
C SER A 118 1.08 -9.36 27.48
N GLY A 119 1.58 -9.19 26.26
CA GLY A 119 0.79 -9.13 25.02
C GLY A 119 0.88 -10.39 24.17
N PRO A 120 0.34 -10.37 22.95
CA PRO A 120 0.54 -11.42 21.96
C PRO A 120 2.02 -11.63 21.66
N ALA A 121 2.39 -12.82 21.17
CA ALA A 121 3.77 -13.08 20.72
C ALA A 121 4.20 -12.08 19.65
N ARG A 122 5.28 -11.35 19.93
CA ARG A 122 5.87 -10.35 19.04
C ARG A 122 7.08 -10.95 18.33
N ASP A 123 7.02 -10.99 17.00
CA ASP A 123 8.03 -11.64 16.17
C ASP A 123 8.26 -10.85 14.87
N PRO A 124 9.45 -10.22 14.70
CA PRO A 124 9.81 -9.51 13.46
C PRO A 124 9.80 -10.41 12.21
N GLU A 125 9.86 -11.73 12.40
CA GLU A 125 9.75 -12.73 11.32
C GLU A 125 8.35 -13.36 11.23
N GLY A 126 7.37 -12.84 11.97
CA GLY A 126 5.96 -13.25 11.96
C GLY A 126 5.15 -12.67 10.80
N TYR A 127 5.78 -12.49 9.63
CA TYR A 127 5.16 -11.98 8.42
C TYR A 127 5.05 -13.08 7.39
N PHE A 128 3.84 -13.26 6.85
CA PHE A 128 3.43 -14.39 6.04
C PHE A 128 3.36 -14.01 4.57
N PHE A 129 3.90 -14.86 3.73
CA PHE A 129 3.90 -14.71 2.27
C PHE A 129 2.98 -15.76 1.66
N SER A 130 1.98 -15.32 0.91
CA SER A 130 1.01 -16.16 0.23
C SER A 130 0.99 -15.85 -1.25
N ILE A 131 1.05 -16.89 -2.09
CA ILE A 131 0.90 -16.83 -3.55
C ILE A 131 -0.43 -17.47 -3.91
N PHE A 132 -1.29 -16.75 -4.60
CA PHE A 132 -2.60 -17.21 -5.03
C PHE A 132 -2.57 -17.50 -6.54
N GLY A 133 -2.66 -18.77 -6.91
CA GLY A 133 -2.55 -19.22 -8.31
C GLY A 133 -1.10 -19.35 -8.80
N GLU A 134 -0.90 -19.21 -10.11
CA GLU A 134 0.42 -19.37 -10.77
C GLU A 134 0.93 -18.02 -11.27
N PRO A 135 2.12 -17.55 -10.81
CA PRO A 135 2.71 -16.31 -11.29
C PRO A 135 2.93 -16.32 -12.81
N SER A 136 2.29 -15.38 -13.52
CA SER A 136 2.32 -15.27 -14.98
C SER A 136 2.04 -13.84 -15.42
N GLU A 137 2.66 -13.39 -16.51
CA GLU A 137 2.45 -12.06 -17.08
C GLU A 137 1.06 -11.90 -17.70
N SER A 138 0.51 -12.97 -18.26
CA SER A 138 -0.78 -12.98 -18.95
C SER A 138 -1.88 -13.76 -18.23
N GLY A 139 -1.57 -14.33 -17.06
CA GLY A 139 -2.52 -15.13 -16.29
C GLY A 139 -3.29 -14.32 -15.24
N THR A 140 -4.04 -15.07 -14.42
CA THR A 140 -4.72 -14.55 -13.24
C THR A 140 -4.09 -15.17 -11.99
N TRP A 141 -3.48 -14.36 -11.17
CA TRP A 141 -2.83 -14.75 -9.93
C TRP A 141 -2.73 -13.55 -8.97
N GLY A 142 -2.17 -13.77 -7.81
CA GLY A 142 -1.91 -12.68 -6.88
C GLY A 142 -0.98 -13.09 -5.76
N TYR A 143 -0.63 -12.17 -4.90
CA TYR A 143 0.10 -12.45 -3.68
C TYR A 143 -0.29 -11.51 -2.55
N ARG A 144 -0.09 -11.97 -1.33
CA ARG A 144 -0.29 -11.18 -0.12
C ARG A 144 0.91 -11.32 0.79
N ILE A 145 1.32 -10.18 1.36
CA ILE A 145 2.32 -10.13 2.43
C ILE A 145 1.63 -9.54 3.64
N GLU A 146 1.56 -10.30 4.71
CA GLU A 146 0.68 -9.99 5.83
C GLU A 146 1.30 -10.36 7.17
N GLY A 147 1.14 -9.50 8.16
CA GLY A 147 1.53 -9.73 9.54
C GLY A 147 0.88 -8.72 10.48
N HIS A 148 1.43 -8.54 11.67
CA HIS A 148 1.01 -7.45 12.53
C HIS A 148 1.39 -6.12 11.87
N HIS A 149 0.41 -5.24 11.69
CA HIS A 149 0.55 -3.91 11.09
C HIS A 149 0.98 -3.84 9.62
N ILE A 150 0.97 -4.95 8.90
CA ILE A 150 1.14 -4.98 7.44
C ILE A 150 0.07 -5.88 6.83
N SER A 151 -0.58 -5.39 5.77
CA SER A 151 -1.31 -6.24 4.82
C SER A 151 -1.27 -5.60 3.44
N LEU A 152 -0.52 -6.21 2.55
CA LEU A 152 -0.30 -5.76 1.18
C LEU A 152 -0.87 -6.83 0.25
N ASN A 153 -1.86 -6.46 -0.54
CA ASN A 153 -2.62 -7.37 -1.39
C ASN A 153 -2.45 -6.97 -2.86
N PHE A 154 -1.96 -7.88 -3.67
CA PHE A 154 -1.76 -7.67 -5.09
C PHE A 154 -2.52 -8.74 -5.88
N THR A 155 -3.28 -8.31 -6.88
CA THR A 155 -3.97 -9.19 -7.82
C THR A 155 -3.61 -8.78 -9.24
N LEU A 156 -3.14 -9.74 -10.03
CA LEU A 156 -2.77 -9.55 -11.42
C LEU A 156 -3.74 -10.31 -12.32
N VAL A 157 -4.25 -9.64 -13.35
CA VAL A 157 -5.16 -10.21 -14.34
C VAL A 157 -4.75 -9.70 -15.72
N ASN A 158 -4.26 -10.60 -16.58
CA ASN A 158 -3.83 -10.26 -17.93
C ASN A 158 -2.89 -9.04 -17.99
N GLY A 159 -1.87 -9.00 -17.12
CA GLY A 159 -0.90 -7.92 -17.06
C GLY A 159 -1.40 -6.62 -16.42
N LYS A 160 -2.62 -6.55 -15.92
CA LYS A 160 -3.12 -5.44 -15.11
C LYS A 160 -2.97 -5.75 -13.62
N ILE A 161 -2.62 -4.76 -12.81
CA ILE A 161 -2.40 -4.92 -11.36
C ILE A 161 -3.47 -4.15 -10.59
N ALA A 162 -4.06 -4.81 -9.58
CA ALA A 162 -4.79 -4.18 -8.49
C ALA A 162 -3.97 -4.37 -7.19
N ASP A 163 -3.76 -3.28 -6.44
CA ASP A 163 -2.84 -3.19 -5.30
C ASP A 163 -3.56 -2.80 -3.99
N THR A 164 -4.86 -3.06 -3.91
CA THR A 164 -5.69 -2.78 -2.73
C THR A 164 -6.47 -4.00 -2.27
N PRO A 165 -6.81 -4.08 -0.96
CA PRO A 165 -6.47 -3.17 0.15
C PRO A 165 -4.98 -3.09 0.42
N GLN A 166 -4.51 -1.91 0.85
CA GLN A 166 -3.14 -1.72 1.31
C GLN A 166 -3.16 -1.15 2.73
N PHE A 167 -2.55 -1.84 3.67
CA PHE A 167 -2.52 -1.47 5.07
C PHE A 167 -1.10 -1.36 5.60
N PHE A 168 -0.82 -0.25 6.29
CA PHE A 168 0.35 -0.03 7.12
C PHE A 168 -0.09 0.47 8.50
N GLY A 169 0.50 -0.07 9.56
CA GLY A 169 0.31 0.40 10.93
C GLY A 169 1.64 0.55 11.66
N ALA A 170 1.64 1.18 12.79
CA ALA A 170 2.83 1.34 13.62
C ALA A 170 2.48 1.31 15.11
N ASN A 171 3.12 0.44 15.86
CA ASN A 171 3.05 0.41 17.31
C ASN A 171 4.45 0.05 17.89
N PRO A 172 5.09 0.96 18.64
CA PRO A 172 4.65 2.34 18.88
C PRO A 172 4.71 3.22 17.62
N ALA A 173 3.85 4.24 17.54
CA ALA A 173 3.89 5.24 16.48
C ALA A 173 5.12 6.16 16.60
N ASP A 174 5.51 6.46 17.83
CA ASP A 174 6.71 7.22 18.20
C ASP A 174 7.47 6.45 19.28
N ILE A 175 8.71 6.07 18.99
CA ILE A 175 9.59 5.38 19.94
C ILE A 175 10.11 6.39 20.95
N LYS A 176 9.68 6.27 22.20
CA LYS A 176 9.99 7.23 23.25
C LYS A 176 11.34 7.02 23.91
N GLU A 177 11.90 5.79 23.85
CA GLU A 177 13.10 5.40 24.58
C GLU A 177 14.02 4.48 23.75
N GLY A 178 15.26 4.31 24.22
CA GLY A 178 16.25 3.42 23.62
C GLY A 178 16.96 4.00 22.38
N PRO A 179 17.75 3.17 21.67
CA PRO A 179 18.63 3.63 20.57
C PRO A 179 17.87 4.21 19.36
N ARG A 180 16.59 3.86 19.21
CA ARG A 180 15.72 4.34 18.12
C ARG A 180 14.75 5.44 18.58
N ARG A 181 15.00 6.08 19.72
CA ARG A 181 14.15 7.17 20.24
C ARG A 181 13.91 8.24 19.18
N GLY A 182 12.66 8.63 19.02
CA GLY A 182 12.22 9.66 18.06
C GLY A 182 11.94 9.14 16.65
N LEU A 183 12.13 7.83 16.40
CA LEU A 183 11.68 7.23 15.14
C LEU A 183 10.15 7.16 15.12
N ARG A 184 9.57 7.67 14.04
CA ARG A 184 8.16 7.64 13.69
C ARG A 184 8.04 7.11 12.26
N VAL A 185 7.65 5.85 12.09
CA VAL A 185 7.63 5.19 10.76
C VAL A 185 6.57 5.80 9.84
N LEU A 186 5.41 6.19 10.40
CA LEU A 186 4.29 6.82 9.69
C LEU A 186 4.18 8.32 10.04
N ALA A 187 5.33 9.01 10.14
CA ALA A 187 5.38 10.41 10.56
C ALA A 187 4.65 11.35 9.58
N HIS A 188 4.83 11.14 8.29
CA HIS A 188 4.33 12.05 7.28
C HIS A 188 2.81 11.93 7.10
N GLU A 189 2.25 10.75 7.29
CA GLU A 189 0.80 10.52 7.30
C GLU A 189 0.11 11.36 8.40
N GLU A 190 0.72 11.43 9.58
CA GLU A 190 0.23 12.29 10.67
C GLU A 190 0.53 13.76 10.40
N ASP A 191 1.79 14.10 10.11
CA ASP A 191 2.26 15.50 10.05
C ASP A 191 1.58 16.29 8.93
N TYR A 192 1.34 15.69 7.75
CA TYR A 192 0.63 16.37 6.65
C TYR A 192 -0.86 16.55 6.95
N ALA A 193 -1.51 15.57 7.57
CA ALA A 193 -2.90 15.70 7.97
C ALA A 193 -3.08 16.80 9.04
N ARG A 194 -2.16 16.86 10.01
CA ARG A 194 -2.14 17.93 11.01
C ARG A 194 -1.90 19.30 10.39
N ALA A 195 -0.93 19.40 9.49
CA ALA A 195 -0.68 20.65 8.77
C ALA A 195 -1.92 21.13 7.98
N LEU A 196 -2.68 20.19 7.40
CA LEU A 196 -3.92 20.53 6.71
C LEU A 196 -4.99 21.04 7.68
N ILE A 197 -5.32 20.29 8.74
CA ILE A 197 -6.36 20.68 9.69
C ILE A 197 -6.00 22.00 10.41
N ASP A 198 -4.73 22.24 10.70
CA ASP A 198 -4.25 23.48 11.31
C ASP A 198 -4.35 24.68 10.36
N ALA A 199 -4.18 24.49 9.06
CA ALA A 199 -4.30 25.54 8.06
C ALA A 199 -5.74 25.92 7.73
N LEU A 200 -6.75 25.15 8.20
CA LEU A 200 -8.17 25.45 7.97
C LEU A 200 -8.62 26.63 8.81
N SER A 201 -9.48 27.48 8.24
CA SER A 201 -10.23 28.49 9.00
C SER A 201 -11.22 27.85 9.99
N ALA A 202 -11.76 28.63 10.90
CA ALA A 202 -12.75 28.13 11.87
C ALA A 202 -13.95 27.47 11.19
N ASP A 203 -14.50 28.07 10.14
CA ASP A 203 -15.64 27.53 9.40
C ASP A 203 -15.25 26.27 8.62
N GLN A 204 -14.08 26.26 8.02
CA GLN A 204 -13.55 25.08 7.33
C GLN A 204 -13.30 23.92 8.30
N ARG A 205 -12.74 24.17 9.49
CA ARG A 205 -12.58 23.16 10.54
C ARG A 205 -13.91 22.57 10.97
N LYS A 206 -14.93 23.41 11.16
CA LYS A 206 -16.29 22.95 11.49
C LYS A 206 -16.86 22.03 10.41
N ALA A 207 -16.55 22.28 9.14
CA ALA A 207 -16.95 21.39 8.05
C ALA A 207 -16.11 20.10 7.97
N ALA A 208 -14.81 20.17 8.33
CA ALA A 208 -13.91 19.04 8.31
C ALA A 208 -14.11 18.07 9.48
N ILE A 209 -14.39 18.59 10.70
CA ILE A 209 -14.58 17.79 11.90
C ILE A 209 -15.96 17.18 11.89
N VAL A 210 -16.02 15.86 11.71
CA VAL A 210 -17.28 15.10 11.60
C VAL A 210 -17.70 14.44 12.91
N ASN A 211 -16.78 14.36 13.89
CA ASN A 211 -17.06 13.87 15.23
C ASN A 211 -16.04 14.48 16.22
N ASP A 212 -16.48 14.87 17.40
CA ASP A 212 -15.62 15.42 18.46
C ASP A 212 -14.78 14.33 19.16
N VAL A 213 -15.19 13.06 19.04
CA VAL A 213 -14.49 11.89 19.57
C VAL A 213 -13.92 11.09 18.41
N ALA A 214 -12.64 10.73 18.49
CA ALA A 214 -12.00 9.86 17.51
C ALA A 214 -12.66 8.48 17.50
N TYR A 215 -12.69 7.85 16.33
CA TYR A 215 -13.13 6.46 16.22
C TYR A 215 -12.07 5.53 16.83
N PRO A 216 -12.46 4.37 17.38
CA PRO A 216 -11.51 3.49 18.08
C PRO A 216 -10.54 2.74 17.15
N ASP A 217 -10.77 2.76 15.85
CA ASP A 217 -9.96 2.15 14.79
C ASP A 217 -10.41 2.68 13.42
N ILE A 218 -9.74 2.26 12.34
CA ILE A 218 -10.21 2.48 10.97
C ILE A 218 -11.60 1.86 10.78
N LEU A 219 -12.52 2.63 10.19
CA LEU A 219 -13.94 2.24 10.10
C LEU A 219 -14.16 1.03 9.18
N THR A 220 -13.38 0.91 8.12
CA THR A 220 -13.49 -0.23 7.20
C THR A 220 -12.91 -1.52 7.77
N SER A 221 -12.13 -1.45 8.86
CA SER A 221 -11.55 -2.60 9.52
C SER A 221 -10.90 -3.58 8.52
N ALA A 222 -10.89 -4.88 8.80
CA ALA A 222 -10.47 -5.94 7.87
C ALA A 222 -11.64 -6.44 6.99
N SER A 223 -12.63 -5.61 6.71
CA SER A 223 -13.76 -5.98 5.87
C SER A 223 -13.33 -6.33 4.45
N ARG A 224 -13.93 -7.36 3.86
CA ARG A 224 -13.73 -7.74 2.45
C ARG A 224 -14.22 -6.66 1.48
N LYS A 225 -15.23 -5.87 1.87
CA LYS A 225 -15.74 -4.74 1.11
C LYS A 225 -15.35 -3.43 1.76
N ALA A 226 -14.75 -2.54 1.01
CA ALA A 226 -14.64 -1.15 1.39
C ALA A 226 -16.01 -0.51 1.23
N ALA A 227 -16.59 -0.07 2.32
CA ALA A 227 -17.84 0.69 2.31
C ALA A 227 -17.90 1.55 3.57
N LEU A 228 -18.28 2.81 3.40
CA LEU A 228 -18.76 3.67 4.47
C LEU A 228 -20.20 4.01 4.17
N GLU A 229 -21.03 4.04 5.20
CA GLU A 229 -22.43 4.43 5.04
C GLU A 229 -22.56 5.91 4.67
N GLY A 230 -23.53 6.22 3.81
CA GLY A 230 -23.87 7.58 3.40
C GLY A 230 -22.95 8.17 2.33
N GLN A 231 -23.08 9.47 2.14
CA GLN A 231 -22.26 10.24 1.19
C GLN A 231 -20.91 10.61 1.82
N PRO A 232 -19.87 10.88 0.99
CA PRO A 232 -18.62 11.43 1.49
C PRO A 232 -18.86 12.63 2.40
N SER A 233 -18.22 12.67 3.56
CA SER A 233 -18.38 13.72 4.55
C SER A 233 -17.05 14.37 4.92
N GLY A 234 -17.12 15.54 5.55
CA GLY A 234 -15.97 16.41 5.80
C GLY A 234 -15.91 17.57 4.82
N ILE A 235 -14.80 18.32 4.83
CA ILE A 235 -14.61 19.44 3.92
C ILE A 235 -14.25 18.97 2.52
N GLN A 236 -14.99 19.46 1.53
CA GLN A 236 -14.71 19.16 0.13
C GLN A 236 -13.50 19.96 -0.38
N ALA A 237 -12.65 19.37 -1.23
CA ALA A 237 -11.47 20.01 -1.78
C ALA A 237 -11.78 21.32 -2.54
N SER A 238 -12.99 21.47 -3.12
CA SER A 238 -13.47 22.71 -3.74
C SER A 238 -13.52 23.89 -2.78
N ALA A 239 -13.73 23.65 -1.48
CA ALA A 239 -13.79 24.68 -0.43
C ALA A 239 -12.40 25.05 0.15
N LEU A 240 -11.33 24.41 -0.32
CA LEU A 240 -9.96 24.66 0.11
C LEU A 240 -9.30 25.75 -0.76
N ASN A 241 -8.47 26.60 -0.16
CA ASN A 241 -7.62 27.53 -0.89
C ASN A 241 -6.42 26.78 -1.52
N PRO A 242 -5.63 27.41 -2.44
CA PRO A 242 -4.53 26.73 -3.11
C PRO A 242 -3.48 26.11 -2.18
N GLN A 243 -3.14 26.77 -1.08
CA GLN A 243 -2.18 26.24 -0.09
C GLN A 243 -2.73 25.00 0.63
N GLN A 244 -3.99 25.03 1.05
CA GLN A 244 -4.67 23.92 1.69
C GLN A 244 -4.82 22.72 0.74
N ARG A 245 -5.14 22.97 -0.55
CA ARG A 245 -5.17 21.92 -1.59
C ARG A 245 -3.80 21.26 -1.77
N GLN A 246 -2.73 22.03 -1.73
CA GLN A 246 -1.37 21.48 -1.81
C GLN A 246 -1.06 20.58 -0.61
N LEU A 247 -1.52 20.93 0.60
CA LEU A 247 -1.38 20.07 1.79
C LEU A 247 -2.17 18.77 1.64
N LEU A 248 -3.41 18.84 1.18
CA LEU A 248 -4.22 17.65 0.89
C LEU A 248 -3.55 16.76 -0.16
N GLN A 249 -3.03 17.35 -1.25
CA GLN A 249 -2.32 16.62 -2.28
C GLN A 249 -1.08 15.91 -1.73
N ARG A 250 -0.24 16.61 -0.95
CA ARG A 250 0.95 16.01 -0.31
C ARG A 250 0.58 14.84 0.60
N LEU A 251 -0.52 14.97 1.33
CA LEU A 251 -1.02 13.89 2.19
C LEU A 251 -1.39 12.65 1.37
N VAL A 252 -2.11 12.81 0.27
CA VAL A 252 -2.48 11.68 -0.61
C VAL A 252 -1.26 11.10 -1.31
N GLU A 253 -0.33 11.95 -1.77
CA GLU A 253 0.95 11.52 -2.37
C GLU A 253 1.79 10.68 -1.40
N GLU A 254 1.73 10.95 -0.10
CA GLU A 254 2.41 10.14 0.91
C GLU A 254 1.97 8.68 0.88
N TYR A 255 0.67 8.44 0.73
CA TYR A 255 0.11 7.10 0.61
C TYR A 255 0.40 6.46 -0.75
N ALA A 256 0.20 7.21 -1.83
CA ALA A 256 0.40 6.71 -3.19
C ALA A 256 1.85 6.28 -3.42
N ASN A 257 2.81 7.09 -2.96
CA ASN A 257 4.25 6.88 -3.18
C ASN A 257 4.86 5.75 -2.33
N ASN A 258 4.09 5.05 -1.52
CA ASN A 258 4.52 3.79 -0.92
C ASN A 258 4.60 2.65 -1.95
N MET A 259 3.86 2.75 -3.04
CA MET A 259 3.78 1.73 -4.08
C MET A 259 4.87 1.90 -5.14
N ALA A 260 5.11 0.84 -5.93
CA ALA A 260 5.97 0.90 -7.11
C ALA A 260 5.55 2.09 -8.01
N PRO A 261 6.48 2.72 -8.75
CA PRO A 261 6.21 3.97 -9.47
C PRO A 261 4.97 3.92 -10.37
N GLU A 262 4.75 2.80 -11.05
CA GLU A 262 3.62 2.62 -11.97
C GLU A 262 2.28 2.57 -11.21
N LEU A 263 2.26 1.89 -10.05
CA LEU A 263 1.08 1.82 -9.19
C LEU A 263 0.80 3.16 -8.51
N ALA A 264 1.86 3.86 -8.09
CA ALA A 264 1.75 5.21 -7.56
C ALA A 264 1.16 6.17 -8.60
N ALA A 265 1.60 6.09 -9.85
CA ALA A 265 1.06 6.89 -10.96
C ALA A 265 -0.43 6.59 -11.19
N GLN A 266 -0.85 5.32 -11.20
CA GLN A 266 -2.26 4.93 -11.33
C GLN A 266 -3.11 5.51 -10.19
N ARG A 267 -2.62 5.47 -8.95
CA ARG A 267 -3.29 6.09 -7.80
C ARG A 267 -3.41 7.61 -7.95
N MET A 268 -2.35 8.26 -8.41
CA MET A 268 -2.39 9.71 -8.64
C MET A 268 -3.30 10.10 -9.80
N ASP A 269 -3.48 9.26 -10.81
CA ASP A 269 -4.50 9.47 -11.84
C ASP A 269 -5.93 9.39 -11.27
N MET A 270 -6.21 8.46 -10.36
CA MET A 270 -7.50 8.40 -9.64
C MET A 270 -7.72 9.67 -8.80
N VAL A 271 -6.68 10.14 -8.11
CA VAL A 271 -6.72 11.40 -7.33
C VAL A 271 -7.03 12.58 -8.24
N LYS A 272 -6.37 12.68 -9.40
CA LYS A 272 -6.61 13.73 -10.40
C LYS A 272 -8.05 13.67 -10.95
N GLN A 273 -8.59 12.48 -11.21
CA GLN A 273 -9.97 12.29 -11.65
C GLN A 273 -10.98 12.71 -10.57
N ALA A 274 -10.70 12.41 -9.30
CA ALA A 274 -11.53 12.85 -8.19
C ALA A 274 -11.51 14.37 -8.02
N GLY A 275 -10.34 14.99 -8.19
CA GLY A 275 -10.16 16.44 -8.19
C GLY A 275 -10.83 17.12 -7.00
N ASP A 276 -11.66 18.12 -7.31
CA ASP A 276 -12.40 18.91 -6.32
C ASP A 276 -13.47 18.13 -5.53
N LYS A 277 -13.79 16.89 -5.92
CA LYS A 277 -14.76 16.02 -5.26
C LYS A 277 -14.18 15.23 -4.09
N MET A 278 -12.88 15.30 -3.83
CA MET A 278 -12.29 14.70 -2.64
C MET A 278 -12.82 15.39 -1.38
N HIS A 279 -13.03 14.61 -0.32
CA HIS A 279 -13.42 15.10 1.00
C HIS A 279 -12.34 14.73 2.01
N PHE A 280 -11.99 15.68 2.88
CA PHE A 280 -11.16 15.45 4.05
C PHE A 280 -12.00 15.55 5.30
N ALA A 281 -12.06 14.49 6.09
CA ALA A 281 -12.79 14.44 7.35
C ALA A 281 -11.84 14.12 8.51
N TRP A 282 -12.09 14.74 9.64
CA TRP A 282 -11.38 14.58 10.90
C TRP A 282 -12.33 14.18 12.01
N ALA A 283 -11.89 13.32 12.93
CA ALA A 283 -12.59 13.04 14.18
C ALA A 283 -11.63 13.04 15.35
N GLY A 284 -12.06 13.55 16.51
CA GLY A 284 -11.26 13.66 17.73
C GLY A 284 -10.49 14.98 17.85
N MET A 285 -9.45 14.95 18.68
CA MET A 285 -8.68 16.11 19.09
C MET A 285 -7.66 16.54 18.02
N ILE A 286 -7.42 17.85 17.89
CA ILE A 286 -6.45 18.39 16.92
C ILE A 286 -5.02 18.41 17.49
N GLY A 287 -4.85 18.51 18.82
CA GLY A 287 -3.54 18.64 19.47
C GLY A 287 -2.62 17.44 19.21
N LYS A 288 -1.31 17.71 19.08
CA LYS A 288 -0.31 16.65 18.93
C LYS A 288 -0.33 15.68 20.11
N GLY A 289 -0.25 14.36 19.82
CA GLY A 289 -0.33 13.31 20.84
C GLY A 289 -1.73 13.13 21.44
N GLN A 290 -2.75 13.66 20.80
CA GLN A 290 -4.14 13.45 21.16
C GLN A 290 -4.78 12.43 20.22
N PRO A 291 -5.73 11.61 20.73
CA PRO A 291 -6.45 10.65 19.91
C PRO A 291 -7.17 11.32 18.75
N HIS A 292 -6.94 10.81 17.56
CA HIS A 292 -7.55 11.36 16.35
C HIS A 292 -7.66 10.29 15.25
N TYR A 293 -8.59 10.57 14.34
CA TYR A 293 -8.83 9.84 13.11
C TYR A 293 -9.00 10.83 11.98
N TYR A 294 -8.53 10.49 10.80
CA TYR A 294 -8.91 11.22 9.60
C TYR A 294 -9.18 10.27 8.43
N ARG A 295 -9.89 10.76 7.43
CA ARG A 295 -10.05 10.07 6.17
C ARG A 295 -10.04 11.03 4.99
N ILE A 296 -9.61 10.51 3.85
CA ILE A 296 -9.79 11.13 2.55
C ILE A 296 -10.71 10.23 1.77
N GLN A 297 -11.87 10.73 1.39
CA GLN A 297 -12.94 9.96 0.79
C GLN A 297 -13.33 10.54 -0.58
N THR A 298 -13.53 9.67 -1.55
CA THR A 298 -14.04 9.98 -2.88
C THR A 298 -15.18 9.02 -3.23
N THR A 299 -15.65 9.01 -4.46
CA THR A 299 -16.59 8.01 -4.97
C THR A 299 -15.91 6.71 -5.41
N SER A 300 -14.57 6.69 -5.52
CA SER A 300 -13.81 5.52 -6.00
C SER A 300 -12.88 4.94 -4.95
N PHE A 301 -12.24 5.76 -4.12
CA PHE A 301 -11.30 5.30 -3.10
C PHE A 301 -11.49 5.96 -1.75
N LEU A 302 -10.92 5.32 -0.75
CA LEU A 302 -10.89 5.76 0.65
C LEU A 302 -9.49 5.58 1.21
N ILE A 303 -8.99 6.61 1.89
CA ILE A 303 -7.82 6.52 2.77
C ILE A 303 -8.31 6.76 4.19
N GLU A 304 -7.95 5.89 5.13
CA GLU A 304 -8.21 6.06 6.55
C GLU A 304 -6.91 6.07 7.35
N TYR A 305 -6.90 6.82 8.40
CA TYR A 305 -5.85 6.89 9.42
C TYR A 305 -6.50 6.96 10.80
N ASP A 306 -5.99 6.17 11.72
CA ASP A 306 -6.37 6.16 13.14
C ASP A 306 -5.13 6.18 14.02
N ASP A 307 -5.16 7.00 15.08
CA ASP A 307 -4.18 7.02 16.18
C ASP A 307 -4.90 7.25 17.50
N THR A 308 -5.60 6.23 17.98
CA THR A 308 -6.44 6.34 19.19
C THR A 308 -5.98 5.44 20.32
N GLN A 309 -5.33 4.32 19.99
CA GLN A 309 -4.88 3.33 20.96
C GLN A 309 -3.56 3.74 21.62
N ASN A 310 -3.25 3.16 22.79
CA ASN A 310 -1.99 3.37 23.51
C ASN A 310 -1.67 4.87 23.76
N ASN A 311 -2.66 5.66 24.14
CA ASN A 311 -2.55 7.11 24.34
C ASN A 311 -2.07 7.86 23.09
N ALA A 312 -2.71 7.59 21.95
CA ALA A 312 -2.33 8.12 20.64
C ALA A 312 -0.84 7.84 20.30
N ASN A 313 -0.47 6.59 20.40
CA ASN A 313 0.85 6.07 20.02
C ASN A 313 0.77 4.71 19.29
N HIS A 314 -0.32 4.51 18.52
CA HIS A 314 -0.60 3.28 17.81
C HIS A 314 -1.43 3.59 16.56
N ILE A 315 -0.77 3.61 15.42
CA ILE A 315 -1.34 4.06 14.14
C ILE A 315 -1.81 2.88 13.30
N HIS A 316 -3.00 3.03 12.72
CA HIS A 316 -3.51 2.20 11.64
C HIS A 316 -3.80 3.05 10.41
N THR A 317 -3.33 2.64 9.23
CA THR A 317 -3.65 3.31 7.97
C THR A 317 -4.05 2.31 6.90
N VAL A 318 -4.99 2.70 6.05
CA VAL A 318 -5.42 1.85 4.93
C VAL A 318 -5.75 2.68 3.70
N TRP A 319 -5.39 2.19 2.52
CA TRP A 319 -5.94 2.61 1.23
C TRP A 319 -6.86 1.51 0.70
N ARG A 320 -8.09 1.88 0.38
CA ARG A 320 -9.13 1.02 -0.17
C ARG A 320 -9.64 1.55 -1.49
N ASP A 321 -10.01 0.67 -2.38
CA ASP A 321 -10.75 1.01 -3.60
C ASP A 321 -12.11 0.30 -3.58
N TYR A 322 -13.20 1.04 -3.80
CA TYR A 322 -14.55 0.49 -3.65
C TYR A 322 -14.88 -0.61 -4.68
N GLU A 323 -14.29 -0.52 -5.86
CA GLU A 323 -14.55 -1.46 -6.95
C GLU A 323 -13.37 -2.40 -7.21
N LYS A 324 -12.13 -1.94 -6.95
CA LYS A 324 -10.89 -2.62 -7.35
C LYS A 324 -10.23 -3.45 -6.25
N ASP A 325 -10.67 -3.31 -4.99
CA ASP A 325 -10.14 -4.14 -3.91
C ASP A 325 -10.11 -5.61 -4.32
N PHE A 326 -8.93 -6.25 -4.16
CA PHE A 326 -8.66 -7.63 -4.60
C PHE A 326 -8.82 -7.88 -6.12
N GLY A 327 -8.76 -6.85 -6.95
CA GLY A 327 -8.87 -6.95 -8.40
C GLY A 327 -10.27 -7.33 -8.90
N ARG A 328 -11.32 -6.97 -8.17
CA ARG A 328 -12.70 -7.36 -8.52
C ARG A 328 -13.15 -6.81 -9.87
N ASP A 329 -12.77 -5.58 -10.21
CA ASP A 329 -13.04 -4.97 -11.52
C ASP A 329 -12.34 -5.73 -12.66
N LEU A 330 -11.06 -6.05 -12.48
CA LEU A 330 -10.26 -6.78 -13.46
C LEU A 330 -10.80 -8.20 -13.68
N LEU A 331 -11.23 -8.86 -12.61
CA LEU A 331 -11.83 -10.19 -12.69
C LEU A 331 -13.19 -10.15 -13.39
N LYS A 332 -14.01 -9.14 -13.11
CA LYS A 332 -15.30 -8.95 -13.78
C LYS A 332 -15.11 -8.74 -15.28
N GLU A 333 -14.18 -7.87 -15.67
CA GLU A 333 -13.83 -7.62 -17.08
C GLU A 333 -13.34 -8.91 -17.77
N HIS A 334 -12.42 -9.63 -17.12
CA HIS A 334 -11.89 -10.90 -17.63
C HIS A 334 -12.97 -11.95 -17.88
N TYR A 335 -13.89 -12.15 -16.92
CA TYR A 335 -14.98 -13.13 -17.08
C TYR A 335 -16.03 -12.71 -18.11
N GLN A 336 -16.27 -11.43 -18.32
CA GLN A 336 -17.15 -10.94 -19.37
C GLN A 336 -16.56 -11.23 -20.76
N THR A 337 -15.30 -10.88 -20.99
CA THR A 337 -14.60 -11.13 -22.25
C THR A 337 -14.51 -12.63 -22.59
N ALA A 338 -14.24 -13.47 -21.57
CA ALA A 338 -14.19 -14.92 -21.77
C ALA A 338 -15.56 -15.52 -22.18
N ARG A 339 -16.68 -14.97 -21.71
CA ARG A 339 -18.03 -15.40 -22.12
C ARG A 339 -18.34 -15.00 -23.55
N ASP A 340 -17.96 -13.81 -23.98
CA ASP A 340 -18.20 -13.33 -25.35
C ASP A 340 -17.45 -14.17 -26.40
N HIS A 341 -16.26 -14.70 -26.05
CA HIS A 341 -15.51 -15.62 -26.92
C HIS A 341 -16.05 -17.06 -26.92
N SER A 342 -16.90 -17.46 -25.98
CA SER A 342 -17.49 -18.80 -25.93
C SER A 342 -18.82 -18.92 -26.71
N HIS A 343 -19.33 -17.81 -27.26
CA HIS A 343 -20.57 -17.74 -28.04
C HIS A 343 -20.36 -17.49 -29.56
N ASN A 344 -19.09 -17.52 -30.02
CA ASN A 344 -18.73 -17.49 -31.44
C ASN A 344 -18.12 -18.89 -31.86
#